data_2c553f183634d11f88173a54d3a26ada
#
_entry.id   2c553f183634d11f88173a54d3a26ada
#
_cell.length_a   1.000
_cell.length_b   1.000
_cell.length_c   1.000
_cell.angle_alpha   90.00
_cell.angle_beta   90.00
_cell.angle_gamma   90.00
#
_symmetry.space_group_name_H-M   'P 1'
#
loop_
_entity.id
_entity.type
_entity.pdbx_description
1 polymer ?
#
loop_
_entity_poly.entity_id
_entity_poly.type
_entity_poly.pdbx_seq_one_letter_code
_entity_poly.pdbx_strand_id
1 'polypeptide(L)'
;INQGCNVIALSPINSEGVRATLEYCKEAGVPVIAFNVGVADNLKSLVETTIVSDNEVAGHMCAQALAEAIGGKGKVVEVTFSTTTTCYQRQKGFEDEIAANYPDIEIVQSKDVEKATSDYSQPIMVDFINANPDITGVFCINDPTARGAIAAIKEAGLTDKIKVVSVDGSDEGKGFIRSGEMVASAAQQPELIGQKVTEAAYKLIAGEAVEADDIIEMYIIDASNVDKEAE
;
A
#
# COMPACT_ATOMS: atom_id res chain seq x y z
N ILE A 1 6.08 2.29 27.96
CA ILE A 1 6.17 1.36 29.11
C ILE A 1 6.64 2.13 30.33
N ASN A 2 7.84 2.67 30.33
CA ASN A 2 8.41 3.39 31.51
C ASN A 2 7.62 4.62 31.95
N GLN A 3 6.75 5.14 31.12
CA GLN A 3 5.84 6.26 31.42
C GLN A 3 4.46 5.80 31.91
N GLY A 4 4.24 4.49 32.08
CA GLY A 4 3.00 3.93 32.59
C GLY A 4 1.86 3.91 31.58
N CYS A 5 2.14 3.72 30.28
CA CYS A 5 1.09 3.51 29.29
C CYS A 5 0.41 2.14 29.50
N ASN A 6 -0.90 2.09 29.22
CA ASN A 6 -1.72 0.89 29.39
C ASN A 6 -1.83 0.04 28.12
N VAL A 7 -1.66 0.65 26.95
CA VAL A 7 -1.72 0.03 25.63
C VAL A 7 -0.73 0.75 24.72
N ILE A 8 -0.14 0.03 23.76
CA ILE A 8 0.70 0.61 22.71
C ILE A 8 0.05 0.31 21.36
N ALA A 9 -0.22 1.36 20.58
CA ALA A 9 -0.54 1.24 19.17
C ALA A 9 0.75 1.42 18.34
N LEU A 10 1.07 0.45 17.48
CA LEU A 10 2.33 0.37 16.75
C LEU A 10 2.07 0.14 15.26
N SER A 11 2.69 0.96 14.42
CA SER A 11 2.78 0.73 12.96
C SER A 11 4.26 0.48 12.61
N PRO A 12 4.68 -0.78 12.43
CA PRO A 12 6.09 -1.10 12.21
C PRO A 12 6.52 -0.76 10.79
N ILE A 13 7.69 -0.14 10.61
CA ILE A 13 8.30 0.08 9.29
C ILE A 13 9.02 -1.17 8.74
N ASN A 14 9.16 -2.20 9.55
CA ASN A 14 9.65 -3.52 9.18
C ASN A 14 8.90 -4.56 10.02
N SER A 15 8.10 -5.40 9.36
CA SER A 15 7.20 -6.35 10.02
C SER A 15 7.93 -7.43 10.83
N GLU A 16 9.16 -7.80 10.46
CA GLU A 16 10.00 -8.76 11.20
C GLU A 16 10.86 -8.07 12.27
N GLY A 17 11.37 -6.87 11.97
CA GLY A 17 12.34 -6.16 12.82
C GLY A 17 11.78 -5.68 14.17
N VAL A 18 10.48 -5.78 14.37
CA VAL A 18 9.77 -5.30 15.58
C VAL A 18 9.76 -6.33 16.72
N ARG A 19 10.24 -7.56 16.51
CA ARG A 19 10.21 -8.68 17.47
C ARG A 19 10.62 -8.29 18.90
N ALA A 20 11.82 -7.75 19.06
CA ALA A 20 12.34 -7.42 20.39
C ALA A 20 11.46 -6.39 21.14
N THR A 21 10.87 -5.43 20.40
CA THR A 21 9.92 -4.46 20.96
C THR A 21 8.66 -5.14 21.46
N LEU A 22 8.09 -6.06 20.66
CA LEU A 22 6.88 -6.80 21.03
C LEU A 22 7.11 -7.72 22.22
N GLU A 23 8.23 -8.44 22.25
CA GLU A 23 8.63 -9.29 23.39
C GLU A 23 8.78 -8.48 24.67
N TYR A 24 9.41 -7.30 24.59
CA TYR A 24 9.53 -6.39 25.73
C TYR A 24 8.17 -5.87 26.23
N CYS A 25 7.24 -5.54 25.33
CA CYS A 25 5.87 -5.14 25.69
C CYS A 25 5.16 -6.29 26.43
N LYS A 26 5.25 -7.50 25.89
CA LYS A 26 4.65 -8.71 26.48
C LYS A 26 5.20 -9.01 27.87
N GLU A 27 6.53 -8.96 28.07
CA GLU A 27 7.17 -9.13 29.36
C GLU A 27 6.72 -8.08 30.40
N ALA A 28 6.48 -6.85 29.93
CA ALA A 28 5.98 -5.76 30.77
C ALA A 28 4.47 -5.82 31.03
N GLY A 29 3.73 -6.74 30.40
CA GLY A 29 2.27 -6.84 30.51
C GLY A 29 1.54 -5.70 29.84
N VAL A 30 2.14 -5.03 28.84
CA VAL A 30 1.52 -3.93 28.08
C VAL A 30 1.05 -4.46 26.73
N PRO A 31 -0.28 -4.55 26.48
CA PRO A 31 -0.84 -5.03 25.23
C PRO A 31 -0.47 -4.12 24.05
N VAL A 32 -0.28 -4.72 22.87
CA VAL A 32 0.08 -4.03 21.64
C VAL A 32 -1.01 -4.22 20.59
N ILE A 33 -1.41 -3.13 19.94
CA ILE A 33 -2.25 -3.07 18.74
C ILE A 33 -1.33 -2.78 17.56
N ALA A 34 -1.22 -3.71 16.60
CA ALA A 34 -0.59 -3.42 15.31
C ALA A 34 -1.61 -2.74 14.40
N PHE A 35 -1.23 -1.63 13.74
CA PHE A 35 -2.16 -0.94 12.85
C PHE A 35 -1.46 -0.41 11.59
N ASN A 36 -2.22 -0.21 10.52
CA ASN A 36 -1.77 0.26 9.21
C ASN A 36 -0.75 -0.68 8.55
N VAL A 37 0.32 -1.05 9.24
CA VAL A 37 1.26 -2.10 8.85
C VAL A 37 1.17 -3.24 9.85
N GLY A 38 0.94 -4.47 9.36
CA GLY A 38 0.90 -5.67 10.18
C GLY A 38 2.29 -6.14 10.60
N VAL A 39 2.32 -6.97 11.64
CA VAL A 39 3.52 -7.72 12.02
C VAL A 39 3.63 -8.99 11.18
N ALA A 40 4.82 -9.59 11.11
CA ALA A 40 5.01 -10.86 10.45
C ALA A 40 4.20 -11.99 11.13
N ASP A 41 3.81 -13.02 10.38
CA ASP A 41 2.91 -14.09 10.87
C ASP A 41 3.44 -14.77 12.14
N ASN A 42 4.75 -14.99 12.22
CA ASN A 42 5.43 -15.59 13.39
C ASN A 42 5.48 -14.65 14.63
N LEU A 43 5.00 -13.40 14.51
CA LEU A 43 4.90 -12.40 15.58
C LEU A 43 3.46 -12.08 15.98
N LYS A 44 2.45 -12.59 15.27
CA LYS A 44 1.03 -12.32 15.55
C LYS A 44 0.62 -12.65 16.99
N SER A 45 1.23 -13.65 17.62
CA SER A 45 0.98 -14.02 19.02
C SER A 45 1.54 -13.01 20.05
N LEU A 46 2.22 -11.96 19.59
CA LEU A 46 2.80 -10.90 20.43
C LEU A 46 1.99 -9.60 20.36
N VAL A 47 0.92 -9.56 19.57
CA VAL A 47 -0.03 -8.44 19.49
C VAL A 47 -1.43 -8.92 19.83
N GLU A 48 -2.26 -8.05 20.37
CA GLU A 48 -3.66 -8.37 20.73
C GLU A 48 -4.57 -8.32 19.51
N THR A 49 -4.29 -7.41 18.58
CA THR A 49 -5.04 -7.25 17.32
C THR A 49 -4.18 -6.60 16.24
N THR A 50 -4.53 -6.87 14.98
CA THR A 50 -3.97 -6.23 13.80
C THR A 50 -5.08 -5.52 13.04
N ILE A 51 -5.01 -4.20 12.90
CA ILE A 51 -6.01 -3.36 12.22
C ILE A 51 -5.38 -2.77 10.96
N VAL A 52 -5.67 -3.33 9.80
CA VAL A 52 -5.03 -3.01 8.52
C VAL A 52 -6.04 -2.96 7.38
N SER A 53 -5.71 -2.26 6.31
CA SER A 53 -6.47 -2.31 5.07
C SER A 53 -6.35 -3.68 4.41
N ASP A 54 -7.33 -4.05 3.56
CA ASP A 54 -7.25 -5.24 2.69
C ASP A 54 -6.27 -4.99 1.54
N ASN A 55 -4.99 -5.23 1.82
CA ASN A 55 -3.90 -4.88 0.91
C ASN A 55 -3.81 -5.80 -0.31
N GLU A 56 -4.26 -7.04 -0.21
CA GLU A 56 -4.31 -7.94 -1.36
C GLU A 56 -5.38 -7.49 -2.36
N VAL A 57 -6.57 -7.12 -1.85
CA VAL A 57 -7.64 -6.51 -2.65
C VAL A 57 -7.20 -5.19 -3.28
N ALA A 58 -6.43 -4.35 -2.57
CA ALA A 58 -5.85 -3.13 -3.15
C ALA A 58 -4.99 -3.42 -4.39
N GLY A 59 -4.15 -4.46 -4.32
CA GLY A 59 -3.36 -4.93 -5.47
C GLY A 59 -4.23 -5.36 -6.64
N HIS A 60 -5.26 -6.17 -6.39
CA HIS A 60 -6.23 -6.60 -7.41
C HIS A 60 -6.91 -5.39 -8.08
N MET A 61 -7.41 -4.42 -7.29
CA MET A 61 -8.04 -3.20 -7.83
C MET A 61 -7.10 -2.39 -8.73
N CYS A 62 -5.83 -2.24 -8.34
CA CYS A 62 -4.83 -1.56 -9.13
C CYS A 62 -4.55 -2.30 -10.45
N ALA A 63 -4.46 -3.63 -10.43
CA ALA A 63 -4.24 -4.45 -11.61
C ALA A 63 -5.39 -4.32 -12.61
N GLN A 64 -6.64 -4.39 -12.12
CA GLN A 64 -7.85 -4.21 -12.95
C GLN A 64 -7.89 -2.82 -13.59
N ALA A 65 -7.67 -1.76 -12.81
CA ALA A 65 -7.65 -0.39 -13.31
C ALA A 65 -6.54 -0.15 -14.34
N LEU A 66 -5.33 -0.70 -14.11
CA LEU A 66 -4.23 -0.59 -15.05
C LEU A 66 -4.51 -1.36 -16.33
N ALA A 67 -5.00 -2.60 -16.22
CA ALA A 67 -5.33 -3.44 -17.37
C ALA A 67 -6.39 -2.79 -18.27
N GLU A 68 -7.44 -2.21 -17.68
CA GLU A 68 -8.44 -1.44 -18.43
C GLU A 68 -7.81 -0.26 -19.17
N ALA A 69 -6.98 0.52 -18.48
CA ALA A 69 -6.35 1.72 -19.04
C ALA A 69 -5.38 1.44 -20.20
N ILE A 70 -4.74 0.26 -20.22
CA ILE A 70 -3.80 -0.14 -21.30
C ILE A 70 -4.44 -1.08 -22.32
N GLY A 71 -5.75 -1.35 -22.22
CA GLY A 71 -6.50 -2.19 -23.14
C GLY A 71 -6.20 -3.68 -23.03
N GLY A 72 -5.89 -4.16 -21.82
CA GLY A 72 -5.72 -5.58 -21.47
C GLY A 72 -4.44 -6.22 -21.97
N LYS A 73 -3.47 -5.47 -22.50
CA LYS A 73 -2.21 -5.99 -23.03
C LYS A 73 -1.09 -4.97 -22.95
N GLY A 74 0.15 -5.45 -22.86
CA GLY A 74 1.34 -4.60 -22.88
C GLY A 74 2.37 -5.00 -21.83
N LYS A 75 3.39 -4.19 -21.69
CA LYS A 75 4.45 -4.37 -20.69
C LYS A 75 4.27 -3.42 -19.53
N VAL A 76 4.34 -3.93 -18.33
CA VAL A 76 4.23 -3.13 -17.10
C VAL A 76 5.44 -3.35 -16.21
N VAL A 77 5.70 -2.37 -15.36
CA VAL A 77 6.77 -2.43 -14.36
C VAL A 77 6.20 -2.15 -12.98
N GLU A 78 6.93 -2.53 -11.93
CA GLU A 78 6.50 -2.35 -10.56
C GLU A 78 7.57 -1.63 -9.74
N VAL A 79 7.15 -0.58 -9.04
CA VAL A 79 7.95 0.08 -8.00
C VAL A 79 7.39 -0.36 -6.65
N THR A 80 8.12 -1.23 -5.96
CA THR A 80 7.65 -2.01 -4.81
C THR A 80 8.40 -1.68 -3.52
N PHE A 81 7.95 -2.25 -2.39
CA PHE A 81 8.59 -2.14 -1.08
C PHE A 81 8.21 -3.36 -0.23
N SER A 82 8.85 -4.50 -0.46
CA SER A 82 8.47 -5.79 0.16
C SER A 82 8.86 -5.96 1.63
N THR A 83 9.52 -4.96 2.24
CA THR A 83 9.98 -5.00 3.65
C THR A 83 8.84 -5.10 4.67
N THR A 84 7.63 -4.67 4.31
CA THR A 84 6.43 -4.77 5.14
C THR A 84 5.44 -5.78 4.57
N THR A 85 4.74 -6.50 5.45
CA THR A 85 3.68 -7.46 5.04
C THR A 85 2.61 -6.76 4.19
N THR A 86 2.22 -5.56 4.57
CA THR A 86 1.23 -4.71 3.89
C THR A 86 1.61 -4.46 2.43
N CYS A 87 2.84 -3.97 2.19
CA CYS A 87 3.30 -3.69 0.83
C CYS A 87 3.52 -4.98 0.01
N TYR A 88 4.03 -6.04 0.65
CA TYR A 88 4.14 -7.35 0.00
C TYR A 88 2.77 -7.89 -0.46
N GLN A 89 1.72 -7.74 0.37
CA GLN A 89 0.36 -8.14 0.00
C GLN A 89 -0.19 -7.33 -1.20
N ARG A 90 0.06 -6.01 -1.26
CA ARG A 90 -0.32 -5.17 -2.41
C ARG A 90 0.33 -5.66 -3.69
N GLN A 91 1.65 -5.90 -3.65
CA GLN A 91 2.39 -6.43 -4.80
C GLN A 91 1.83 -7.79 -5.22
N LYS A 92 1.71 -8.72 -4.25
CA LYS A 92 1.18 -10.07 -4.52
C LYS A 92 -0.21 -10.02 -5.15
N GLY A 93 -1.14 -9.21 -4.61
CA GLY A 93 -2.47 -9.05 -5.18
C GLY A 93 -2.44 -8.53 -6.61
N PHE A 94 -1.56 -7.57 -6.91
CA PHE A 94 -1.38 -7.06 -8.27
C PHE A 94 -0.86 -8.16 -9.21
N GLU A 95 0.20 -8.87 -8.84
CA GLU A 95 0.80 -9.94 -9.64
C GLU A 95 -0.17 -11.10 -9.88
N ASP A 96 -0.90 -11.53 -8.82
CA ASP A 96 -1.88 -12.63 -8.89
C ASP A 96 -3.03 -12.27 -9.84
N GLU A 97 -3.57 -11.04 -9.79
CA GLU A 97 -4.65 -10.59 -10.66
C GLU A 97 -4.19 -10.51 -12.12
N ILE A 98 -3.00 -9.96 -12.39
CA ILE A 98 -2.43 -9.94 -13.73
C ILE A 98 -2.27 -11.37 -14.27
N ALA A 99 -1.67 -12.26 -13.50
CA ALA A 99 -1.42 -13.64 -13.91
C ALA A 99 -2.72 -14.42 -14.18
N ALA A 100 -3.77 -14.19 -13.39
CA ALA A 100 -5.02 -14.92 -13.51
C ALA A 100 -5.92 -14.40 -14.63
N ASN A 101 -5.99 -13.09 -14.86
CA ASN A 101 -7.04 -12.47 -15.66
C ASN A 101 -6.53 -11.70 -16.88
N TYR A 102 -5.22 -11.39 -16.97
CA TYR A 102 -4.65 -10.56 -18.03
C TYR A 102 -3.40 -11.17 -18.65
N PRO A 103 -3.50 -12.35 -19.33
CA PRO A 103 -2.34 -13.10 -19.84
C PRO A 103 -1.53 -12.38 -20.92
N ASP A 104 -2.09 -11.32 -21.52
CA ASP A 104 -1.41 -10.49 -22.52
C ASP A 104 -0.68 -9.27 -21.89
N ILE A 105 -0.69 -9.15 -20.56
CA ILE A 105 0.09 -8.18 -19.81
C ILE A 105 1.32 -8.89 -19.23
N GLU A 106 2.51 -8.38 -19.55
CA GLU A 106 3.77 -8.89 -19.04
C GLU A 106 4.37 -7.95 -18.01
N ILE A 107 4.61 -8.42 -16.78
CA ILE A 107 5.39 -7.70 -15.78
C ILE A 107 6.87 -7.92 -16.11
N VAL A 108 7.48 -6.95 -16.79
CA VAL A 108 8.84 -7.08 -17.32
C VAL A 108 9.93 -6.78 -16.31
N GLN A 109 9.59 -5.99 -15.27
CA GLN A 109 10.54 -5.64 -14.23
C GLN A 109 9.82 -5.20 -12.95
N SER A 110 10.35 -5.64 -11.81
CA SER A 110 9.92 -5.21 -10.47
C SER A 110 11.15 -4.81 -9.67
N LYS A 111 11.07 -3.74 -8.89
CA LYS A 111 12.18 -3.29 -8.04
C LYS A 111 11.70 -2.63 -6.77
N ASP A 112 12.22 -3.13 -5.64
CA ASP A 112 12.03 -2.51 -4.34
C ASP A 112 12.79 -1.19 -4.24
N VAL A 113 12.13 -0.17 -3.70
CA VAL A 113 12.76 1.06 -3.24
C VAL A 113 13.37 0.85 -1.86
N GLU A 114 14.44 1.57 -1.55
CA GLU A 114 15.01 1.57 -0.19
C GLU A 114 14.06 2.22 0.83
N LYS A 115 13.34 3.25 0.40
CA LYS A 115 12.26 3.92 1.13
C LYS A 115 11.10 4.19 0.18
N ALA A 116 9.88 3.96 0.63
CA ALA A 116 8.67 4.14 -0.17
C ALA A 116 8.31 5.64 -0.36
N THR A 117 9.23 6.40 -0.97
CA THR A 117 9.13 7.84 -1.24
C THR A 117 9.57 8.19 -2.66
N SER A 118 9.19 9.39 -3.13
CA SER A 118 9.47 9.86 -4.49
C SER A 118 10.95 9.92 -4.85
N ASP A 119 11.81 10.32 -3.92
CA ASP A 119 13.25 10.47 -4.16
C ASP A 119 13.93 9.12 -4.50
N TYR A 120 13.37 8.01 -4.01
CA TYR A 120 13.86 6.67 -4.30
C TYR A 120 13.16 6.03 -5.49
N SER A 121 11.91 6.39 -5.80
CA SER A 121 11.16 5.82 -6.93
C SER A 121 11.48 6.49 -8.27
N GLN A 122 11.75 7.81 -8.29
CA GLN A 122 12.04 8.53 -9.53
C GLN A 122 13.22 7.93 -10.31
N PRO A 123 14.43 7.72 -9.70
CA PRO A 123 15.55 7.14 -10.44
C PRO A 123 15.26 5.71 -10.91
N ILE A 124 14.49 4.90 -10.14
CA ILE A 124 14.08 3.56 -10.55
C ILE A 124 13.21 3.63 -11.81
N MET A 125 12.25 4.56 -11.85
CA MET A 125 11.40 4.73 -13.03
C MET A 125 12.17 5.23 -14.24
N VAL A 126 13.19 6.08 -14.08
CA VAL A 126 14.12 6.45 -15.16
C VAL A 126 14.84 5.23 -15.71
N ASP A 127 15.36 4.36 -14.83
CA ASP A 127 16.01 3.11 -15.23
C ASP A 127 15.05 2.19 -15.99
N PHE A 128 13.80 2.08 -15.54
CA PHE A 128 12.78 1.26 -16.20
C PHE A 128 12.45 1.76 -17.61
N ILE A 129 12.26 3.08 -17.77
CA ILE A 129 12.00 3.70 -19.08
C ILE A 129 13.15 3.44 -20.04
N ASN A 130 14.39 3.57 -19.57
CA ASN A 130 15.58 3.35 -20.40
C ASN A 130 15.76 1.87 -20.80
N ALA A 131 15.50 0.96 -19.88
CA ALA A 131 15.64 -0.48 -20.12
C ALA A 131 14.50 -1.05 -20.98
N ASN A 132 13.30 -0.50 -20.87
CA ASN A 132 12.08 -1.01 -21.50
C ASN A 132 11.31 0.15 -22.17
N PRO A 133 11.72 0.63 -23.35
CA PRO A 133 11.14 1.82 -23.99
C PRO A 133 9.69 1.60 -24.49
N ASP A 134 9.19 0.38 -24.44
CA ASP A 134 7.84 -0.03 -24.87
C ASP A 134 6.89 -0.35 -23.67
N ILE A 135 7.27 0.01 -22.43
CA ILE A 135 6.36 -0.11 -21.29
C ILE A 135 5.13 0.78 -21.46
N THR A 136 3.99 0.27 -21.01
CA THR A 136 2.69 0.92 -21.12
C THR A 136 2.07 1.24 -19.78
N GLY A 137 2.60 0.67 -18.68
CA GLY A 137 2.07 0.89 -17.35
C GLY A 137 3.08 0.68 -16.24
N VAL A 138 2.78 1.28 -15.08
CA VAL A 138 3.52 1.09 -13.84
C VAL A 138 2.56 0.96 -12.67
N PHE A 139 2.80 -0.04 -11.83
CA PHE A 139 2.24 -0.14 -10.49
C PHE A 139 3.22 0.44 -9.47
N CYS A 140 2.75 1.39 -8.67
CA CYS A 140 3.50 1.99 -7.58
C CYS A 140 2.88 1.57 -6.24
N ILE A 141 3.71 1.13 -5.31
CA ILE A 141 3.26 0.54 -4.05
C ILE A 141 2.44 1.51 -3.18
N ASN A 142 2.62 2.82 -3.36
CA ASN A 142 1.87 3.88 -2.69
C ASN A 142 1.95 5.21 -3.47
N ASP A 143 1.12 6.19 -3.11
CA ASP A 143 1.09 7.49 -3.77
C ASP A 143 2.42 8.26 -3.71
N PRO A 144 3.21 8.23 -2.62
CA PRO A 144 4.54 8.83 -2.61
C PRO A 144 5.51 8.24 -3.65
N THR A 145 5.47 6.94 -3.91
CA THR A 145 6.28 6.33 -4.98
C THR A 145 5.72 6.65 -6.36
N ALA A 146 4.38 6.73 -6.50
CA ALA A 146 3.75 7.18 -7.75
C ALA A 146 4.17 8.60 -8.13
N ARG A 147 4.29 9.51 -7.17
CA ARG A 147 4.81 10.87 -7.42
C ARG A 147 6.17 10.85 -8.12
N GLY A 148 7.10 10.01 -7.65
CA GLY A 148 8.42 9.91 -8.27
C GLY A 148 8.37 9.28 -9.66
N ALA A 149 7.55 8.23 -9.85
CA ALA A 149 7.34 7.62 -11.15
C ALA A 149 6.71 8.60 -12.15
N ILE A 150 5.68 9.35 -11.74
CA ILE A 150 5.03 10.39 -12.56
C ILE A 150 6.03 11.47 -12.96
N ALA A 151 6.89 11.93 -12.06
CA ALA A 151 7.91 12.91 -12.37
C ALA A 151 8.86 12.41 -13.47
N ALA A 152 9.37 11.19 -13.38
CA ALA A 152 10.24 10.59 -14.38
C ALA A 152 9.54 10.40 -15.74
N ILE A 153 8.28 9.95 -15.73
CA ILE A 153 7.45 9.78 -16.94
C ILE A 153 7.23 11.12 -17.63
N LYS A 154 6.96 12.18 -16.87
CA LYS A 154 6.73 13.55 -17.36
C LYS A 154 8.01 14.15 -17.95
N GLU A 155 9.14 14.01 -17.27
CA GLU A 155 10.45 14.45 -17.76
C GLU A 155 10.83 13.75 -19.09
N ALA A 156 10.44 12.47 -19.24
CA ALA A 156 10.65 11.73 -20.47
C ALA A 156 9.63 12.06 -21.59
N GLY A 157 8.57 12.83 -21.31
CA GLY A 157 7.51 13.15 -22.27
C GLY A 157 6.60 11.96 -22.60
N LEU A 158 6.40 11.05 -21.65
CA LEU A 158 5.68 9.77 -21.84
C LEU A 158 4.35 9.70 -21.09
N THR A 159 3.82 10.80 -20.58
CA THR A 159 2.57 10.85 -19.77
C THR A 159 1.37 10.20 -20.48
N ASP A 160 1.25 10.37 -21.78
CA ASP A 160 0.16 9.77 -22.56
C ASP A 160 0.34 8.27 -22.81
N LYS A 161 1.58 7.77 -22.70
CA LYS A 161 1.95 6.39 -23.06
C LYS A 161 2.01 5.44 -21.87
N ILE A 162 2.52 5.91 -20.72
CA ILE A 162 2.70 5.08 -19.53
C ILE A 162 1.62 5.43 -18.52
N LYS A 163 0.75 4.46 -18.24
CA LYS A 163 -0.33 4.59 -17.26
C LYS A 163 0.16 4.25 -15.87
N VAL A 164 -0.25 5.04 -14.87
CA VAL A 164 0.20 4.89 -13.48
C VAL A 164 -0.99 4.51 -12.61
N VAL A 165 -0.81 3.50 -11.76
CA VAL A 165 -1.74 3.17 -10.66
C VAL A 165 -0.98 3.08 -9.36
N SER A 166 -1.65 3.35 -8.24
CA SER A 166 -1.03 3.29 -6.92
C SER A 166 -2.02 2.93 -5.81
N VAL A 167 -1.56 2.96 -4.58
CA VAL A 167 -2.35 2.74 -3.37
C VAL A 167 -2.19 3.96 -2.47
N ASP A 168 -3.16 4.28 -1.68
CA ASP A 168 -3.40 5.17 -0.55
C ASP A 168 -4.66 6.03 -0.73
N GLY A 169 -4.93 6.56 -1.95
CA GLY A 169 -6.03 7.49 -2.21
C GLY A 169 -5.83 8.85 -1.52
N SER A 170 -4.57 9.27 -1.36
CA SER A 170 -4.21 10.54 -0.72
C SER A 170 -4.69 11.76 -1.52
N ASP A 171 -4.71 12.94 -0.89
CA ASP A 171 -5.05 14.18 -1.60
C ASP A 171 -4.10 14.47 -2.76
N GLU A 172 -2.81 14.11 -2.62
CA GLU A 172 -1.84 14.21 -3.72
C GLU A 172 -2.18 13.23 -4.84
N GLY A 173 -2.48 11.95 -4.50
CA GLY A 173 -2.92 10.93 -5.46
C GLY A 173 -4.19 11.36 -6.21
N LYS A 174 -5.20 11.87 -5.49
CA LYS A 174 -6.40 12.47 -6.10
C LYS A 174 -6.04 13.63 -7.05
N GLY A 175 -5.04 14.43 -6.70
CA GLY A 175 -4.51 15.51 -7.58
C GLY A 175 -3.98 14.96 -8.90
N PHE A 176 -3.20 13.88 -8.89
CA PHE A 176 -2.67 13.23 -10.09
C PHE A 176 -3.77 12.56 -10.93
N ILE A 177 -4.83 12.02 -10.29
CA ILE A 177 -5.99 11.49 -11.01
C ILE A 177 -6.73 12.63 -11.73
N ARG A 178 -6.99 13.76 -11.05
CA ARG A 178 -7.65 14.93 -11.67
C ARG A 178 -6.87 15.51 -12.84
N SER A 179 -5.54 15.51 -12.76
CA SER A 179 -4.67 16.00 -13.85
C SER A 179 -4.50 14.99 -14.99
N GLY A 180 -4.97 13.74 -14.82
CA GLY A 180 -4.78 12.65 -15.78
C GLY A 180 -3.38 12.03 -15.79
N GLU A 181 -2.54 12.37 -14.83
CA GLU A 181 -1.18 11.83 -14.66
C GLU A 181 -1.18 10.45 -13.99
N MET A 182 -2.27 10.10 -13.29
CA MET A 182 -2.51 8.78 -12.70
C MET A 182 -3.92 8.29 -13.05
N VAL A 183 -4.07 7.00 -13.29
CA VAL A 183 -5.34 6.37 -13.66
C VAL A 183 -6.23 6.18 -12.44
N ALA A 184 -5.66 5.57 -11.40
CA ALA A 184 -6.39 5.21 -10.19
C ALA A 184 -5.45 5.03 -9.00
N SER A 185 -6.03 5.17 -7.80
CA SER A 185 -5.40 4.80 -6.53
C SER A 185 -6.39 3.98 -5.68
N ALA A 186 -5.96 2.81 -5.19
CA ALA A 186 -6.74 2.06 -4.23
C ALA A 186 -6.67 2.76 -2.87
N ALA A 187 -7.82 3.28 -2.40
CA ALA A 187 -7.86 4.17 -1.25
C ALA A 187 -7.97 3.41 0.07
N GLN A 188 -7.16 3.82 1.03
CA GLN A 188 -7.25 3.44 2.42
C GLN A 188 -8.27 4.32 3.17
N GLN A 189 -8.68 3.88 4.35
CA GLN A 189 -9.61 4.61 5.25
C GLN A 189 -8.89 4.94 6.56
N PRO A 190 -7.94 5.91 6.58
CA PRO A 190 -7.10 6.17 7.75
C PRO A 190 -7.89 6.65 8.98
N GLU A 191 -8.98 7.41 8.79
CA GLU A 191 -9.87 7.81 9.88
C GLU A 191 -10.54 6.60 10.53
N LEU A 192 -11.04 5.65 9.73
CA LEU A 192 -11.67 4.42 10.23
C LEU A 192 -10.64 3.54 10.94
N ILE A 193 -9.42 3.40 10.39
CA ILE A 193 -8.33 2.70 11.08
C ILE A 193 -8.06 3.34 12.44
N GLY A 194 -7.94 4.68 12.52
CA GLY A 194 -7.72 5.40 13.77
C GLY A 194 -8.85 5.22 14.78
N GLN A 195 -10.10 5.24 14.33
CA GLN A 195 -11.26 4.96 15.16
C GLN A 195 -11.20 3.54 15.74
N LYS A 196 -10.98 2.54 14.91
CA LYS A 196 -10.89 1.12 15.29
C LYS A 196 -9.74 0.87 16.29
N VAL A 197 -8.58 1.47 16.08
CA VAL A 197 -7.45 1.43 17.03
C VAL A 197 -7.84 1.99 18.38
N THR A 198 -8.56 3.12 18.40
CA THR A 198 -9.03 3.75 19.62
C THR A 198 -10.04 2.87 20.36
N GLU A 199 -11.02 2.31 19.65
CA GLU A 199 -12.02 1.38 20.20
C GLU A 199 -11.34 0.12 20.79
N ALA A 200 -10.39 -0.48 20.07
CA ALA A 200 -9.63 -1.63 20.55
C ALA A 200 -8.82 -1.29 21.81
N ALA A 201 -8.18 -0.11 21.86
CA ALA A 201 -7.43 0.31 23.03
C ALA A 201 -8.32 0.45 24.27
N TYR A 202 -9.53 1.03 24.15
CA TYR A 202 -10.47 1.13 25.28
C TYR A 202 -10.95 -0.25 25.74
N LYS A 203 -11.26 -1.18 24.84
CA LYS A 203 -11.62 -2.56 25.19
C LYS A 203 -10.51 -3.25 25.97
N LEU A 204 -9.27 -3.17 25.50
CA LEU A 204 -8.10 -3.77 26.17
C LEU A 204 -7.89 -3.18 27.59
N ILE A 205 -8.04 -1.87 27.75
CA ILE A 205 -7.94 -1.21 29.07
C ILE A 205 -9.07 -1.68 30.01
N ALA A 206 -10.27 -1.94 29.47
CA ALA A 206 -11.40 -2.47 30.24
C ALA A 206 -11.28 -3.98 30.55
N GLY A 207 -10.27 -4.67 29.99
CA GLY A 207 -10.10 -6.12 30.12
C GLY A 207 -11.05 -6.91 29.22
N GLU A 208 -11.59 -6.30 28.19
CA GLU A 208 -12.45 -6.90 27.20
C GLU A 208 -11.64 -7.53 26.04
N ALA A 209 -12.17 -8.56 25.42
CA ALA A 209 -11.53 -9.19 24.24
C ALA A 209 -11.67 -8.32 22.98
N VAL A 210 -10.67 -8.41 22.11
CA VAL A 210 -10.68 -7.84 20.77
C VAL A 210 -10.51 -8.96 19.74
N GLU A 211 -10.98 -8.72 18.50
CA GLU A 211 -10.72 -9.65 17.40
C GLU A 211 -9.23 -9.63 17.05
N ALA A 212 -8.69 -10.79 16.64
CA ALA A 212 -7.27 -10.91 16.31
C ALA A 212 -6.84 -10.09 15.09
N ASP A 213 -7.71 -10.01 14.07
CA ASP A 213 -7.52 -9.20 12.87
C ASP A 213 -8.81 -8.40 12.59
N ASP A 214 -8.69 -7.11 12.29
CA ASP A 214 -9.76 -6.23 11.81
C ASP A 214 -9.32 -5.66 10.46
N ILE A 215 -9.88 -6.22 9.38
CA ILE A 215 -9.49 -5.89 8.00
C ILE A 215 -10.44 -4.83 7.46
N ILE A 216 -9.90 -3.68 7.12
CA ILE A 216 -10.64 -2.53 6.61
C ILE A 216 -10.75 -2.61 5.09
N GLU A 217 -11.97 -2.53 4.60
CA GLU A 217 -12.25 -2.53 3.15
C GLU A 217 -11.54 -1.39 2.43
N MET A 218 -11.12 -1.67 1.20
CA MET A 218 -10.53 -0.71 0.28
C MET A 218 -11.53 -0.34 -0.81
N TYR A 219 -11.33 0.81 -1.46
CA TYR A 219 -12.10 1.21 -2.63
C TYR A 219 -11.21 1.91 -3.65
N ILE A 220 -11.58 1.82 -4.93
CA ILE A 220 -10.80 2.46 -5.99
C ILE A 220 -11.24 3.92 -6.17
N ILE A 221 -10.26 4.82 -6.29
CA ILE A 221 -10.48 6.20 -6.74
C ILE A 221 -9.92 6.33 -8.14
N ASP A 222 -10.74 6.82 -9.07
CA ASP A 222 -10.40 7.10 -10.45
C ASP A 222 -11.09 8.40 -10.93
N ALA A 223 -10.96 8.72 -12.21
CA ALA A 223 -11.55 9.94 -12.79
C ALA A 223 -13.10 10.01 -12.68
N SER A 224 -13.79 8.87 -12.48
CA SER A 224 -15.25 8.84 -12.38
C SER A 224 -15.78 9.24 -10.99
N ASN A 225 -14.92 9.16 -9.96
CA ASN A 225 -15.33 9.35 -8.57
C ASN A 225 -14.42 10.27 -7.74
N VAL A 226 -13.27 10.71 -8.27
CA VAL A 226 -12.26 11.50 -7.52
C VAL A 226 -12.80 12.83 -6.94
N ASP A 227 -13.87 13.36 -7.48
CA ASP A 227 -14.54 14.60 -7.01
C ASP A 227 -15.78 14.32 -6.14
N LYS A 228 -16.12 13.05 -5.90
CA LYS A 228 -17.20 12.70 -4.97
C LYS A 228 -16.64 12.73 -3.56
N GLU A 229 -17.37 13.35 -2.63
CA GLU A 229 -17.06 13.23 -1.21
C GLU A 229 -17.18 11.75 -0.81
N ALA A 230 -16.26 11.27 0.02
CA ALA A 230 -16.41 9.95 0.63
C ALA A 230 -17.62 10.03 1.57
N GLU A 231 -18.65 9.23 1.28
CA GLU A 231 -19.84 9.10 2.15
C GLU A 231 -19.50 8.37 3.44
#